data_9be63e29d3335149bc2f348cf1ffa1dd
#
_entry.id   9be63e29d3335149bc2f348cf1ffa1dd
#
_cell.length_a   1.000
_cell.length_b   1.000
_cell.length_c   1.000
_cell.angle_alpha   90.00
_cell.angle_beta   90.00
_cell.angle_gamma   90.00
#
_symmetry.space_group_name_H-M   'P 1'
#
loop_
_entity.id
_entity.type
_entity.pdbx_description
1 polymer ?
#
loop_
_entity_poly.entity_id
_entity_poly.type
_entity_poly.pdbx_seq_one_letter_code
_entity_poly.pdbx_strand_id
1 'polypeptide(L)'
;MSAIATACGMFAFISVSGWWKYAGRREFLGVSVPFPRLLTFLSGICMATIMGTTTLAFTFGGLSVVLVLVLLRGGTLIIAPIVDAIVGRRVRWFSWAAMFVSIMAVAVVLGDTTKYSLTIAAIIDIAAYLAAYFFKLQFMSRLAKTDQDIATRRYFVEEQMVASPLLVITLAVLAIVGSGDVMMSFRTGLTTFVASPAAIYAVLVGLCYAGLCTCTTLIFLDRRENTFCMPMHCGSSMLSGFTATAALAFFFKLAPASPAQLLSAGFIVIALGFLSPLHHFDRVLAKLGFSRSPQRPSNQPAVLERLFLFVCSGNTCRSPMAAALANAEIAARLQIPFQALETVNVRALSAGITARVGAPLTPEAQEVLRSLSVPVRPHAARNLTSELAQQAEMIFCMTGAQRQAVIEMIPSVAYKTYCLDAQGDIEDPIGKGMPTYLACAGRIRSLVQLRLDGLPLPIGLRT
;
A
#
# COMPACT_ATOMS: atom_id res chain seq x y z
N MET A 1 -11.32 8.02 -27.73
CA MET A 1 -12.44 8.34 -26.80
C MET A 1 -12.21 7.79 -25.38
N SER A 2 -12.00 6.49 -25.20
CA SER A 2 -11.79 5.91 -23.84
C SER A 2 -10.60 6.53 -23.10
N ALA A 3 -9.47 6.81 -23.76
CA ALA A 3 -8.31 7.45 -23.13
C ALA A 3 -8.63 8.87 -22.61
N ILE A 4 -9.43 9.64 -23.36
CA ILE A 4 -9.89 10.98 -22.93
C ILE A 4 -10.82 10.82 -21.71
N ALA A 5 -11.78 9.90 -21.77
CA ALA A 5 -12.68 9.64 -20.65
C ALA A 5 -11.92 9.16 -19.40
N THR A 6 -10.88 8.33 -19.57
CA THR A 6 -9.99 7.92 -18.48
C THR A 6 -9.28 9.11 -17.85
N ALA A 7 -8.70 10.00 -18.68
CA ALA A 7 -8.04 11.22 -18.21
C ALA A 7 -9.01 12.11 -17.43
N CYS A 8 -10.20 12.35 -17.97
CA CYS A 8 -11.25 13.13 -17.31
C CYS A 8 -11.67 12.49 -15.97
N GLY A 9 -11.85 11.17 -15.91
CA GLY A 9 -12.19 10.43 -14.70
C GLY A 9 -11.12 10.55 -13.62
N MET A 10 -9.83 10.46 -13.99
CA MET A 10 -8.70 10.63 -13.07
C MET A 10 -8.65 12.05 -12.49
N PHE A 11 -8.79 13.08 -13.33
CA PHE A 11 -8.82 14.47 -12.87
C PHE A 11 -10.07 14.77 -12.02
N ALA A 12 -11.22 14.22 -12.38
CA ALA A 12 -12.42 14.31 -11.56
C ALA A 12 -12.22 13.69 -10.17
N PHE A 13 -11.60 12.51 -10.08
CA PHE A 13 -11.26 11.88 -8.80
C PHE A 13 -10.34 12.77 -7.95
N ILE A 14 -9.26 13.32 -8.53
CA ILE A 14 -8.33 14.21 -7.82
C ILE A 14 -9.05 15.47 -7.32
N SER A 15 -9.97 16.01 -8.13
CA SER A 15 -10.74 17.21 -7.80
C SER A 15 -11.75 16.96 -6.69
N VAL A 16 -12.55 15.89 -6.79
CA VAL A 16 -13.56 15.52 -5.78
C VAL A 16 -12.91 15.14 -4.45
N SER A 17 -11.78 14.41 -4.49
CA SER A 17 -11.03 14.07 -3.27
C SER A 17 -10.25 15.25 -2.66
N GLY A 18 -10.21 16.39 -3.33
CA GLY A 18 -9.47 17.58 -2.89
C GLY A 18 -7.95 17.39 -2.83
N TRP A 19 -7.40 16.46 -3.61
CA TRP A 19 -5.98 16.10 -3.54
C TRP A 19 -5.05 17.08 -4.25
N TRP A 20 -5.57 18.00 -5.04
CA TRP A 20 -4.79 19.09 -5.67
C TRP A 20 -3.96 19.91 -4.67
N LYS A 21 -4.38 20.01 -3.41
CA LYS A 21 -3.64 20.70 -2.36
C LYS A 21 -2.29 20.05 -2.01
N TYR A 22 -2.09 18.78 -2.35
CA TYR A 22 -0.84 18.04 -2.09
C TYR A 22 0.16 18.16 -3.23
N ALA A 23 -0.23 18.63 -4.43
CA ALA A 23 0.66 18.85 -5.55
C ALA A 23 1.77 19.87 -5.22
N GLY A 24 2.98 19.61 -5.70
CA GLY A 24 4.03 20.63 -5.69
C GLY A 24 3.58 21.87 -6.45
N ARG A 25 4.01 23.04 -6.01
CA ARG A 25 3.65 24.31 -6.64
C ARG A 25 4.90 25.07 -7.06
N ARG A 26 4.82 25.74 -8.22
CA ARG A 26 5.79 26.72 -8.69
C ARG A 26 5.07 28.02 -9.03
N GLU A 27 5.70 29.13 -8.74
CA GLU A 27 5.23 30.44 -9.20
C GLU A 27 5.61 30.64 -10.66
N PHE A 28 4.61 30.87 -11.49
CA PHE A 28 4.78 31.22 -12.90
C PHE A 28 3.93 32.44 -13.18
N LEU A 29 4.58 33.54 -13.60
CA LEU A 29 3.93 34.84 -13.86
C LEU A 29 3.06 35.36 -12.70
N GLY A 30 3.50 35.16 -11.43
CA GLY A 30 2.77 35.60 -10.25
C GLY A 30 1.59 34.70 -9.84
N VAL A 31 1.37 33.59 -10.54
CA VAL A 31 0.33 32.60 -10.23
C VAL A 31 0.98 31.31 -9.73
N SER A 32 0.51 30.81 -8.59
CA SER A 32 0.98 29.54 -8.04
C SER A 32 0.33 28.36 -8.75
N VAL A 33 1.06 27.73 -9.67
CA VAL A 33 0.59 26.61 -10.50
C VAL A 33 1.08 25.28 -9.93
N PRO A 34 0.25 24.22 -9.92
CA PRO A 34 0.71 22.89 -9.59
C PRO A 34 1.80 22.43 -10.55
N PHE A 35 2.92 21.96 -10.03
CA PHE A 35 4.05 21.51 -10.85
C PHE A 35 4.68 20.23 -10.29
N PRO A 36 4.88 19.17 -11.10
CA PRO A 36 5.44 17.91 -10.67
C PRO A 36 6.95 18.05 -10.41
N ARG A 37 7.50 17.26 -9.49
CA ARG A 37 8.95 17.09 -9.32
C ARG A 37 9.51 16.29 -10.50
N LEU A 38 10.80 16.41 -10.77
CA LEU A 38 11.45 15.71 -11.89
C LEU A 38 11.22 14.19 -11.85
N LEU A 39 11.36 13.56 -10.68
CA LEU A 39 11.19 12.10 -10.56
C LEU A 39 9.73 11.67 -10.69
N THR A 40 8.76 12.47 -10.24
CA THR A 40 7.34 12.20 -10.45
C THR A 40 6.92 12.49 -11.89
N PHE A 41 7.55 13.47 -12.55
CA PHE A 41 7.39 13.70 -13.98
C PHE A 41 7.87 12.49 -14.80
N LEU A 42 9.07 11.97 -14.52
CA LEU A 42 9.59 10.77 -15.17
C LEU A 42 8.70 9.53 -14.90
N SER A 43 8.18 9.40 -13.68
CA SER A 43 7.20 8.37 -13.36
C SER A 43 5.90 8.50 -14.16
N GLY A 44 5.44 9.74 -14.37
CA GLY A 44 4.28 10.02 -15.23
C GLY A 44 4.49 9.61 -16.68
N ILE A 45 5.70 9.84 -17.22
CA ILE A 45 6.09 9.32 -18.55
C ILE A 45 6.04 7.80 -18.57
N CYS A 46 6.62 7.14 -17.57
CA CYS A 46 6.55 5.67 -17.46
C CYS A 46 5.09 5.17 -17.41
N MET A 47 4.22 5.85 -16.66
CA MET A 47 2.80 5.47 -16.57
C MET A 47 2.08 5.67 -17.91
N ALA A 48 2.31 6.77 -18.63
CA ALA A 48 1.77 6.98 -19.96
C ALA A 48 2.24 5.89 -20.94
N THR A 49 3.52 5.51 -20.88
CA THR A 49 4.10 4.42 -21.68
C THR A 49 3.41 3.09 -21.36
N ILE A 50 3.24 2.75 -20.07
CA ILE A 50 2.54 1.52 -19.65
C ILE A 50 1.11 1.46 -20.20
N MET A 51 0.37 2.57 -20.11
CA MET A 51 -0.99 2.64 -20.63
C MET A 51 -1.04 2.54 -22.17
N GLY A 52 -0.12 3.22 -22.85
CA GLY A 52 -0.03 3.21 -24.30
C GLY A 52 0.37 1.83 -24.86
N THR A 53 1.42 1.22 -24.33
CA THR A 53 1.90 -0.11 -24.73
C THR A 53 0.87 -1.20 -24.43
N THR A 54 0.20 -1.15 -23.26
CA THR A 54 -0.90 -2.10 -22.97
C THR A 54 -2.00 -2.01 -24.05
N THR A 55 -2.36 -0.82 -24.49
CA THR A 55 -3.38 -0.62 -25.52
C THR A 55 -2.87 -1.12 -26.89
N LEU A 56 -1.63 -0.79 -27.24
CA LEU A 56 -1.01 -1.13 -28.51
C LEU A 56 -0.80 -2.66 -28.63
N ALA A 57 -0.45 -3.32 -27.53
CA ALA A 57 -0.25 -4.77 -27.48
C ALA A 57 -1.46 -5.58 -28.00
N PHE A 58 -2.67 -5.07 -27.83
CA PHE A 58 -3.90 -5.71 -28.32
C PHE A 58 -4.21 -5.44 -29.80
N THR A 59 -3.46 -4.56 -30.45
CA THR A 59 -3.65 -4.24 -31.88
C THR A 59 -2.79 -5.07 -32.81
N PHE A 60 -1.80 -5.82 -32.28
CA PHE A 60 -0.94 -6.66 -33.09
C PHE A 60 -1.71 -7.90 -33.60
N GLY A 61 -1.89 -7.99 -34.91
CA GLY A 61 -2.51 -9.14 -35.56
C GLY A 61 -1.69 -10.44 -35.36
N GLY A 62 -2.36 -11.55 -35.12
CA GLY A 62 -1.71 -12.86 -34.97
C GLY A 62 -1.24 -13.21 -33.55
N LEU A 63 -1.37 -12.32 -32.61
CA LEU A 63 -1.10 -12.61 -31.18
C LEU A 63 -2.40 -12.84 -30.40
N SER A 64 -2.42 -13.89 -29.58
CA SER A 64 -3.50 -14.09 -28.62
C SER A 64 -3.45 -12.99 -27.55
N VAL A 65 -4.59 -12.38 -27.28
CA VAL A 65 -4.77 -11.42 -26.15
C VAL A 65 -4.26 -12.03 -24.84
N VAL A 66 -4.48 -13.32 -24.63
CA VAL A 66 -4.04 -14.05 -23.46
C VAL A 66 -2.52 -14.11 -23.38
N LEU A 67 -1.83 -14.43 -24.48
CA LEU A 67 -0.36 -14.51 -24.52
C LEU A 67 0.28 -13.15 -24.17
N VAL A 68 -0.23 -12.08 -24.77
CA VAL A 68 0.24 -10.71 -24.50
C VAL A 68 0.07 -10.35 -23.01
N LEU A 69 -1.13 -10.58 -22.47
CA LEU A 69 -1.39 -10.34 -21.04
C LEU A 69 -0.46 -11.14 -20.15
N VAL A 70 -0.20 -12.39 -20.48
CA VAL A 70 0.66 -13.28 -19.71
C VAL A 70 2.11 -12.79 -19.74
N LEU A 71 2.63 -12.38 -20.89
CA LEU A 71 3.99 -11.84 -21.02
C LEU A 71 4.15 -10.52 -20.25
N LEU A 72 3.20 -9.59 -20.39
CA LEU A 72 3.22 -8.33 -19.68
C LEU A 72 3.15 -8.53 -18.15
N ARG A 73 2.22 -9.37 -17.69
CA ARG A 73 2.02 -9.61 -16.23
C ARG A 73 3.13 -10.48 -15.63
N GLY A 74 3.54 -11.55 -16.34
CA GLY A 74 4.64 -12.41 -15.90
C GLY A 74 5.96 -11.66 -15.78
N GLY A 75 6.29 -10.82 -16.77
CA GLY A 75 7.49 -9.99 -16.73
C GLY A 75 7.50 -9.02 -15.53
N THR A 76 6.36 -8.40 -15.20
CA THR A 76 6.29 -7.49 -14.04
C THR A 76 6.44 -8.21 -12.70
N LEU A 77 6.01 -9.48 -12.58
CA LEU A 77 6.24 -10.29 -11.39
C LEU A 77 7.73 -10.54 -11.14
N ILE A 78 8.52 -10.73 -12.22
CA ILE A 78 9.98 -10.93 -12.11
C ILE A 78 10.68 -9.60 -11.76
N ILE A 79 10.21 -8.47 -12.29
CA ILE A 79 10.80 -7.15 -12.03
C ILE A 79 10.63 -6.71 -10.58
N ALA A 80 9.51 -7.03 -9.94
CA ALA A 80 9.20 -6.56 -8.60
C ALA A 80 10.28 -6.89 -7.54
N PRO A 81 10.75 -8.14 -7.37
CA PRO A 81 11.80 -8.45 -6.42
C PRO A 81 13.17 -7.87 -6.80
N ILE A 82 13.45 -7.70 -8.09
CA ILE A 82 14.68 -7.06 -8.56
C ILE A 82 14.71 -5.61 -8.09
N VAL A 83 13.59 -4.88 -8.24
CA VAL A 83 13.49 -3.50 -7.76
C VAL A 83 13.57 -3.43 -6.24
N ASP A 84 12.91 -4.33 -5.51
CA ASP A 84 12.98 -4.37 -4.05
C ASP A 84 14.43 -4.62 -3.58
N ALA A 85 15.17 -5.50 -4.24
CA ALA A 85 16.59 -5.74 -3.95
C ALA A 85 17.46 -4.50 -4.21
N ILE A 86 17.27 -3.80 -5.35
CA ILE A 86 18.00 -2.58 -5.70
C ILE A 86 17.76 -1.45 -4.70
N VAL A 87 16.51 -1.33 -4.21
CA VAL A 87 16.11 -0.29 -3.23
C VAL A 87 16.47 -0.70 -1.80
N GLY A 88 16.98 -1.93 -1.59
CA GLY A 88 17.37 -2.44 -0.28
C GLY A 88 16.18 -2.82 0.62
N ARG A 89 15.03 -3.12 0.05
CA ARG A 89 13.84 -3.57 0.79
C ARG A 89 13.91 -5.06 1.09
N ARG A 90 13.63 -5.43 2.34
CA ARG A 90 13.51 -6.84 2.72
C ARG A 90 12.15 -7.38 2.30
N VAL A 91 12.18 -8.41 1.45
CA VAL A 91 10.97 -9.09 0.97
C VAL A 91 10.61 -10.20 1.96
N ARG A 92 9.36 -10.24 2.38
CA ARG A 92 8.84 -11.25 3.30
C ARG A 92 8.67 -12.60 2.58
N TRP A 93 8.84 -13.72 3.30
CA TRP A 93 8.81 -15.06 2.70
C TRP A 93 7.49 -15.38 1.99
N PHE A 94 6.36 -14.93 2.53
CA PHE A 94 5.04 -15.18 1.93
C PHE A 94 4.81 -14.35 0.66
N SER A 95 5.44 -13.19 0.52
CA SER A 95 5.43 -12.42 -0.73
C SER A 95 6.22 -13.16 -1.83
N TRP A 96 7.35 -13.83 -1.48
CA TRP A 96 8.07 -14.72 -2.39
C TRP A 96 7.21 -15.92 -2.79
N ALA A 97 6.50 -16.56 -1.83
CA ALA A 97 5.61 -17.68 -2.10
C ALA A 97 4.47 -17.27 -3.04
N ALA A 98 3.82 -16.17 -2.78
CA ALA A 98 2.74 -15.63 -3.64
C ALA A 98 3.24 -15.30 -5.04
N MET A 99 4.43 -14.70 -5.16
CA MET A 99 5.05 -14.41 -6.45
C MET A 99 5.35 -15.70 -7.22
N PHE A 100 5.94 -16.71 -6.59
CA PHE A 100 6.23 -17.99 -7.20
C PHE A 100 4.95 -18.67 -7.71
N VAL A 101 3.91 -18.73 -6.90
CA VAL A 101 2.61 -19.30 -7.29
C VAL A 101 1.97 -18.50 -8.44
N SER A 102 2.12 -17.17 -8.46
CA SER A 102 1.64 -16.33 -9.56
C SER A 102 2.42 -16.57 -10.85
N ILE A 103 3.73 -16.81 -10.79
CA ILE A 103 4.55 -17.19 -11.95
C ILE A 103 4.13 -18.57 -12.47
N MET A 104 3.83 -19.51 -11.58
CA MET A 104 3.29 -20.83 -11.98
C MET A 104 1.94 -20.70 -12.69
N ALA A 105 1.06 -19.82 -12.20
CA ALA A 105 -0.21 -19.53 -12.89
C ALA A 105 -0.01 -19.02 -14.32
N VAL A 106 0.97 -18.14 -14.50
CA VAL A 106 1.38 -17.60 -15.80
C VAL A 106 1.96 -18.71 -16.70
N ALA A 107 2.83 -19.57 -16.17
CA ALA A 107 3.45 -20.67 -16.91
C ALA A 107 2.43 -21.70 -17.42
N VAL A 108 1.38 -21.99 -16.64
CA VAL A 108 0.29 -22.89 -17.06
C VAL A 108 -0.44 -22.34 -18.28
N VAL A 109 -0.72 -21.04 -18.32
CA VAL A 109 -1.38 -20.44 -19.50
C VAL A 109 -0.45 -20.40 -20.69
N LEU A 110 0.87 -20.13 -20.48
CA LEU A 110 1.86 -20.17 -21.57
C LEU A 110 2.02 -21.56 -22.19
N GLY A 111 1.91 -22.63 -21.41
CA GLY A 111 1.98 -24.00 -21.90
C GLY A 111 0.86 -24.35 -22.87
N ASP A 112 -0.28 -23.71 -22.80
CA ASP A 112 -1.45 -23.91 -23.68
C ASP A 112 -1.34 -23.14 -25.02
N THR A 113 -0.36 -22.24 -25.15
CA THR A 113 -0.27 -21.28 -26.28
C THR A 113 0.87 -21.53 -27.27
N THR A 114 1.26 -22.76 -27.53
CA THR A 114 2.47 -23.17 -28.28
C THR A 114 2.55 -22.79 -29.77
N LYS A 115 1.66 -21.95 -30.32
CA LYS A 115 1.56 -21.69 -31.78
C LYS A 115 1.70 -20.23 -32.21
N TYR A 116 2.29 -19.35 -31.41
CA TYR A 116 2.32 -17.92 -31.73
C TYR A 116 3.72 -17.42 -32.12
N SER A 117 3.81 -16.67 -33.22
CA SER A 117 5.03 -15.96 -33.63
C SER A 117 4.98 -14.51 -33.11
N LEU A 118 5.95 -14.13 -32.26
CA LEU A 118 6.10 -12.75 -31.82
C LEU A 118 6.69 -11.89 -32.94
N THR A 119 6.01 -10.84 -33.33
CA THR A 119 6.57 -9.85 -34.27
C THR A 119 7.60 -8.98 -33.55
N ILE A 120 8.58 -8.43 -34.28
CA ILE A 120 9.58 -7.49 -33.72
C ILE A 120 8.91 -6.31 -33.02
N ALA A 121 7.82 -5.78 -33.61
CA ALA A 121 7.04 -4.69 -33.01
C ALA A 121 6.44 -5.08 -31.64
N ALA A 122 5.92 -6.30 -31.51
CA ALA A 122 5.39 -6.78 -30.23
C ALA A 122 6.50 -6.97 -29.17
N ILE A 123 7.69 -7.42 -29.59
CA ILE A 123 8.85 -7.56 -28.69
C ILE A 123 9.27 -6.18 -28.18
N ILE A 124 9.35 -5.17 -29.04
CA ILE A 124 9.70 -3.79 -28.66
C ILE A 124 8.66 -3.22 -27.71
N ASP A 125 7.37 -3.44 -27.98
CA ASP A 125 6.26 -2.98 -27.13
C ASP A 125 6.32 -3.59 -25.72
N ILE A 126 6.51 -4.92 -25.63
CA ILE A 126 6.67 -5.64 -24.36
C ILE A 126 7.92 -5.14 -23.61
N ALA A 127 9.05 -4.95 -24.31
CA ALA A 127 10.28 -4.45 -23.70
C ALA A 127 10.09 -3.01 -23.15
N ALA A 128 9.44 -2.13 -23.88
CA ALA A 128 9.12 -0.79 -23.46
C ALA A 128 8.19 -0.78 -22.22
N TYR A 129 7.19 -1.64 -22.21
CA TYR A 129 6.30 -1.84 -21.06
C TYR A 129 7.06 -2.27 -19.80
N LEU A 130 7.92 -3.30 -19.92
CA LEU A 130 8.69 -3.83 -18.79
C LEU A 130 9.71 -2.82 -18.28
N ALA A 131 10.39 -2.10 -19.18
CA ALA A 131 11.32 -1.02 -18.82
C ALA A 131 10.58 0.11 -18.08
N ALA A 132 9.42 0.52 -18.56
CA ALA A 132 8.60 1.54 -17.92
C ALA A 132 8.15 1.11 -16.52
N TYR A 133 7.74 -0.15 -16.32
CA TYR A 133 7.43 -0.68 -14.98
C TYR A 133 8.64 -0.70 -14.07
N PHE A 134 9.80 -1.12 -14.57
CA PHE A 134 11.03 -1.14 -13.78
C PHE A 134 11.38 0.23 -13.21
N PHE A 135 11.41 1.26 -14.05
CA PHE A 135 11.69 2.62 -13.60
C PHE A 135 10.58 3.20 -12.73
N LYS A 136 9.32 2.99 -13.09
CA LYS A 136 8.18 3.43 -12.29
C LYS A 136 8.23 2.88 -10.87
N LEU A 137 8.46 1.57 -10.71
CA LEU A 137 8.56 0.94 -9.39
C LEU A 137 9.73 1.49 -8.58
N GLN A 138 10.87 1.81 -9.21
CA GLN A 138 12.00 2.46 -8.52
C GLN A 138 11.63 3.87 -8.03
N PHE A 139 11.06 4.72 -8.90
CA PHE A 139 10.66 6.08 -8.52
C PHE A 139 9.63 6.06 -7.40
N MET A 140 8.62 5.24 -7.52
CA MET A 140 7.56 5.08 -6.54
C MET A 140 8.10 4.57 -5.19
N SER A 141 9.00 3.58 -5.21
CA SER A 141 9.59 3.02 -4.00
C SER A 141 10.42 4.03 -3.22
N ARG A 142 11.07 4.97 -3.92
CA ARG A 142 11.89 6.02 -3.31
C ARG A 142 11.07 7.23 -2.84
N LEU A 143 9.98 7.57 -3.54
CA LEU A 143 9.27 8.82 -3.32
C LEU A 143 7.97 8.69 -2.53
N ALA A 144 7.25 7.58 -2.71
CA ALA A 144 5.88 7.44 -2.22
C ALA A 144 5.72 6.37 -1.14
N LYS A 145 6.54 5.31 -1.18
CA LYS A 145 6.49 4.24 -0.16
C LYS A 145 7.23 4.66 1.12
N THR A 146 6.86 5.81 1.65
CA THR A 146 7.36 6.39 2.90
C THR A 146 6.24 6.42 3.94
N ASP A 147 6.58 6.71 5.20
CA ASP A 147 5.60 6.75 6.30
C ASP A 147 4.66 7.98 6.27
N GLN A 148 4.76 8.83 5.24
CA GLN A 148 3.97 10.05 5.12
C GLN A 148 2.85 9.87 4.08
N ASP A 149 1.59 9.87 4.51
CA ASP A 149 0.42 9.84 3.62
C ASP A 149 0.39 11.00 2.63
N ILE A 150 0.98 12.14 3.02
CA ILE A 150 1.13 13.32 2.16
C ILE A 150 2.03 13.00 0.95
N ALA A 151 3.13 12.27 1.14
CA ALA A 151 4.04 11.88 0.06
C ALA A 151 3.33 10.98 -0.96
N THR A 152 2.53 10.02 -0.49
CA THR A 152 1.73 9.11 -1.30
C THR A 152 0.71 9.87 -2.16
N ARG A 153 -0.07 10.77 -1.53
CA ARG A 153 -1.08 11.58 -2.25
C ARG A 153 -0.42 12.54 -3.24
N ARG A 154 0.69 13.17 -2.84
CA ARG A 154 1.48 14.04 -3.69
C ARG A 154 1.99 13.31 -4.93
N TYR A 155 2.60 12.15 -4.73
CA TYR A 155 3.10 11.31 -5.84
C TYR A 155 1.98 10.97 -6.81
N PHE A 156 0.82 10.51 -6.32
CA PHE A 156 -0.34 10.18 -7.15
C PHE A 156 -0.77 11.36 -8.03
N VAL A 157 -0.96 12.54 -7.42
CA VAL A 157 -1.41 13.73 -8.16
C VAL A 157 -0.39 14.16 -9.20
N GLU A 158 0.89 14.27 -8.80
CA GLU A 158 1.97 14.70 -9.70
C GLU A 158 2.19 13.70 -10.86
N GLU A 159 2.07 12.39 -10.60
CA GLU A 159 2.15 11.35 -11.64
C GLU A 159 1.00 11.48 -12.64
N GLN A 160 -0.24 11.63 -12.17
CA GLN A 160 -1.41 11.72 -13.04
C GLN A 160 -1.48 13.04 -13.83
N MET A 161 -0.96 14.13 -13.29
CA MET A 161 -0.81 15.40 -14.01
C MET A 161 0.02 15.26 -15.30
N VAL A 162 0.95 14.31 -15.33
CA VAL A 162 1.81 14.05 -16.50
C VAL A 162 1.25 12.89 -17.34
N ALA A 163 0.91 11.76 -16.71
CA ALA A 163 0.54 10.53 -17.40
C ALA A 163 -0.69 10.70 -18.28
N SER A 164 -1.76 11.27 -17.72
CA SER A 164 -3.04 11.38 -18.42
C SER A 164 -2.99 12.33 -19.63
N PRO A 165 -2.47 13.58 -19.52
CA PRO A 165 -2.34 14.46 -20.66
C PRO A 165 -1.34 13.92 -21.69
N LEU A 166 -0.20 13.37 -21.27
CA LEU A 166 0.81 12.85 -22.18
C LEU A 166 0.26 11.71 -23.04
N LEU A 167 -0.51 10.79 -22.45
CA LEU A 167 -1.18 9.73 -23.20
C LEU A 167 -2.13 10.31 -24.27
N VAL A 168 -2.99 11.24 -23.89
CA VAL A 168 -3.96 11.85 -24.82
C VAL A 168 -3.23 12.60 -25.94
N ILE A 169 -2.19 13.39 -25.61
CA ILE A 169 -1.38 14.12 -26.59
C ILE A 169 -0.69 13.14 -27.55
N THR A 170 -0.08 12.08 -27.03
CA THR A 170 0.59 11.06 -27.85
C THR A 170 -0.38 10.42 -28.83
N LEU A 171 -1.57 10.02 -28.38
CA LEU A 171 -2.60 9.44 -29.26
C LEU A 171 -3.10 10.44 -30.29
N ALA A 172 -3.24 11.71 -29.93
CA ALA A 172 -3.63 12.77 -30.86
C ALA A 172 -2.56 13.03 -31.94
N VAL A 173 -1.28 13.06 -31.55
CA VAL A 173 -0.15 13.19 -32.49
C VAL A 173 -0.10 12.00 -33.46
N LEU A 174 -0.23 10.77 -32.95
CA LEU A 174 -0.27 9.57 -33.80
C LEU A 174 -1.46 9.60 -34.78
N ALA A 175 -2.61 10.08 -34.35
CA ALA A 175 -3.79 10.24 -35.21
C ALA A 175 -3.60 11.31 -36.31
N ILE A 176 -2.84 12.39 -36.01
CA ILE A 176 -2.50 13.44 -36.98
C ILE A 176 -1.51 12.90 -38.00
N VAL A 177 -0.46 12.20 -37.58
CA VAL A 177 0.55 11.58 -38.47
C VAL A 177 -0.10 10.62 -39.44
N GLY A 178 -1.02 9.75 -38.94
CA GLY A 178 -1.92 8.94 -39.76
C GLY A 178 -1.26 7.93 -40.71
N SER A 179 -0.01 7.51 -40.46
CA SER A 179 0.74 6.58 -41.31
C SER A 179 0.51 5.13 -40.90
N GLY A 180 -0.14 4.32 -41.72
CA GLY A 180 -0.44 2.91 -41.48
C GLY A 180 -1.74 2.65 -40.70
N ASP A 181 -2.19 1.39 -40.67
CA ASP A 181 -3.53 0.97 -40.23
C ASP A 181 -3.83 1.32 -38.76
N VAL A 182 -2.82 1.21 -37.88
CA VAL A 182 -2.97 1.50 -36.44
C VAL A 182 -3.21 3.00 -36.21
N MET A 183 -2.42 3.87 -36.88
CA MET A 183 -2.56 5.32 -36.71
C MET A 183 -3.85 5.83 -37.36
N MET A 184 -4.25 5.24 -38.47
CA MET A 184 -5.56 5.51 -39.10
C MET A 184 -6.71 5.11 -38.18
N SER A 185 -6.60 4.02 -37.45
CA SER A 185 -7.59 3.62 -36.43
C SER A 185 -7.69 4.63 -35.29
N PHE A 186 -6.56 5.21 -34.84
CA PHE A 186 -6.59 6.29 -33.84
C PHE A 186 -7.26 7.56 -34.40
N ARG A 187 -6.98 7.90 -35.65
CA ARG A 187 -7.62 9.03 -36.36
C ARG A 187 -9.14 8.84 -36.42
N THR A 188 -9.58 7.67 -36.90
CA THR A 188 -11.01 7.32 -36.94
C THR A 188 -11.65 7.39 -35.55
N GLY A 189 -10.97 6.88 -34.51
CA GLY A 189 -11.44 6.91 -33.14
C GLY A 189 -11.56 8.31 -32.52
N LEU A 190 -10.82 9.30 -33.04
CA LEU A 190 -10.90 10.69 -32.58
C LEU A 190 -11.80 11.56 -33.48
N THR A 191 -12.17 11.11 -34.66
CA THR A 191 -12.99 11.86 -35.62
C THR A 191 -14.37 11.25 -35.84
N THR A 192 -14.50 10.30 -36.74
CA THR A 192 -15.80 9.74 -37.18
C THR A 192 -16.46 8.88 -36.09
N PHE A 193 -15.70 8.16 -35.28
CA PHE A 193 -16.24 7.34 -34.21
C PHE A 193 -16.97 8.13 -33.13
N VAL A 194 -16.61 9.40 -32.91
CA VAL A 194 -17.25 10.28 -31.93
C VAL A 194 -18.74 10.47 -32.22
N ALA A 195 -19.12 10.51 -33.50
CA ALA A 195 -20.49 10.66 -33.93
C ALA A 195 -21.30 9.34 -33.93
N SER A 196 -20.66 8.20 -33.64
CA SER A 196 -21.33 6.90 -33.62
C SER A 196 -22.06 6.65 -32.29
N PRO A 197 -23.19 5.93 -32.29
CA PRO A 197 -23.86 5.51 -31.05
C PRO A 197 -22.96 4.67 -30.13
N ALA A 198 -21.93 4.03 -30.66
CA ALA A 198 -20.95 3.25 -29.91
C ALA A 198 -19.99 4.11 -29.08
N ALA A 199 -19.91 5.41 -29.31
CA ALA A 199 -19.02 6.32 -28.58
C ALA A 199 -19.32 6.34 -27.08
N ILE A 200 -20.59 6.21 -26.68
CA ILE A 200 -21.01 6.19 -25.28
C ILE A 200 -20.39 5.00 -24.53
N TYR A 201 -20.34 3.82 -25.17
CA TYR A 201 -19.70 2.64 -24.57
C TYR A 201 -18.21 2.85 -24.38
N ALA A 202 -17.52 3.51 -25.34
CA ALA A 202 -16.10 3.84 -25.19
C ALA A 202 -15.87 4.84 -24.04
N VAL A 203 -16.76 5.78 -23.80
CA VAL A 203 -16.71 6.68 -22.64
C VAL A 203 -16.90 5.90 -21.34
N LEU A 204 -17.92 5.05 -21.25
CA LEU A 204 -18.17 4.21 -20.07
C LEU A 204 -16.97 3.30 -19.74
N VAL A 205 -16.39 2.64 -20.74
CA VAL A 205 -15.17 1.84 -20.60
C VAL A 205 -14.03 2.71 -20.08
N GLY A 206 -13.86 3.92 -20.58
CA GLY A 206 -12.83 4.86 -20.12
C GLY A 206 -13.02 5.27 -18.66
N LEU A 207 -14.24 5.54 -18.22
CA LEU A 207 -14.54 5.88 -16.82
C LEU A 207 -14.31 4.68 -15.89
N CYS A 208 -14.74 3.47 -16.27
CA CYS A 208 -14.43 2.25 -15.53
C CYS A 208 -12.92 2.02 -15.43
N TYR A 209 -12.18 2.27 -16.51
CA TYR A 209 -10.73 2.15 -16.53
C TYR A 209 -10.06 3.20 -15.64
N ALA A 210 -10.58 4.42 -15.53
CA ALA A 210 -10.11 5.43 -14.58
C ALA A 210 -10.23 4.94 -13.13
N GLY A 211 -11.38 4.34 -12.76
CA GLY A 211 -11.57 3.71 -11.46
C GLY A 211 -10.56 2.58 -11.20
N LEU A 212 -10.36 1.71 -12.20
CA LEU A 212 -9.38 0.63 -12.13
C LEU A 212 -7.95 1.16 -11.94
N CYS A 213 -7.55 2.17 -12.71
CA CYS A 213 -6.23 2.81 -12.60
C CYS A 213 -6.03 3.47 -11.23
N THR A 214 -7.06 4.10 -10.67
CA THR A 214 -7.02 4.66 -9.32
C THR A 214 -6.78 3.58 -8.29
N CYS A 215 -7.59 2.53 -8.26
CA CYS A 215 -7.43 1.40 -7.33
C CYS A 215 -6.06 0.73 -7.47
N THR A 216 -5.61 0.49 -8.70
CA THR A 216 -4.30 -0.11 -9.00
C THR A 216 -3.16 0.74 -8.46
N THR A 217 -3.20 2.05 -8.71
CA THR A 217 -2.16 2.96 -8.24
C THR A 217 -2.13 3.00 -6.70
N LEU A 218 -3.30 2.98 -6.05
CA LEU A 218 -3.38 2.91 -4.59
C LEU A 218 -2.79 1.60 -4.03
N ILE A 219 -2.99 0.46 -4.71
CA ILE A 219 -2.35 -0.81 -4.35
C ILE A 219 -0.82 -0.69 -4.43
N PHE A 220 -0.30 -0.09 -5.50
CA PHE A 220 1.14 0.11 -5.66
C PHE A 220 1.73 1.11 -4.68
N LEU A 221 0.96 2.09 -4.25
CA LEU A 221 1.36 3.07 -3.25
C LEU A 221 1.31 2.53 -1.81
N ASP A 222 0.80 1.31 -1.60
CA ASP A 222 0.91 0.63 -0.31
C ASP A 222 2.38 0.54 0.13
N ARG A 223 2.62 0.74 1.42
CA ARG A 223 3.97 0.84 2.01
C ARG A 223 4.77 -0.47 1.93
N ARG A 224 4.10 -1.59 1.64
CA ARG A 224 4.71 -2.91 1.53
C ARG A 224 5.64 -2.99 0.32
N GLU A 225 6.44 -4.05 0.28
CA GLU A 225 7.35 -4.36 -0.81
C GLU A 225 6.62 -4.49 -2.17
N ASN A 226 7.31 -4.22 -3.26
CA ASN A 226 6.74 -4.38 -4.61
C ASN A 226 6.41 -5.85 -4.90
N THR A 227 7.19 -6.76 -4.34
CA THR A 227 6.96 -8.22 -4.40
C THR A 227 5.63 -8.63 -3.74
N PHE A 228 5.06 -7.80 -2.86
CA PHE A 228 3.69 -7.96 -2.35
C PHE A 228 2.64 -7.32 -3.28
N CYS A 229 2.88 -6.07 -3.70
CA CYS A 229 1.90 -5.30 -4.47
C CYS A 229 1.66 -5.88 -5.88
N MET A 230 2.72 -6.41 -6.53
CA MET A 230 2.63 -6.94 -7.89
C MET A 230 1.74 -8.18 -8.01
N PRO A 231 1.92 -9.25 -7.22
CA PRO A 231 1.01 -10.39 -7.28
C PRO A 231 -0.43 -10.00 -6.94
N MET A 232 -0.65 -9.07 -6.02
CA MET A 232 -1.99 -8.55 -5.70
C MET A 232 -2.64 -7.89 -6.92
N HIS A 233 -1.90 -7.02 -7.62
CA HIS A 233 -2.38 -6.37 -8.83
C HIS A 233 -2.60 -7.36 -9.99
N CYS A 234 -1.61 -8.22 -10.27
CA CYS A 234 -1.72 -9.20 -11.34
C CYS A 234 -2.85 -10.20 -11.06
N GLY A 235 -2.96 -10.69 -9.83
CA GLY A 235 -3.98 -11.62 -9.42
C GLY A 235 -5.39 -11.05 -9.54
N SER A 236 -5.62 -9.83 -9.06
CA SER A 236 -6.93 -9.16 -9.19
C SER A 236 -7.32 -8.92 -10.65
N SER A 237 -6.35 -8.54 -11.48
CA SER A 237 -6.55 -8.34 -12.92
C SER A 237 -6.92 -9.63 -13.66
N MET A 238 -6.23 -10.74 -13.34
CA MET A 238 -6.52 -12.04 -13.96
C MET A 238 -7.86 -12.59 -13.45
N LEU A 239 -8.15 -12.48 -12.16
CA LEU A 239 -9.44 -12.91 -11.61
C LEU A 239 -10.62 -12.15 -12.24
N SER A 240 -10.48 -10.85 -12.49
CA SER A 240 -11.49 -10.05 -13.19
C SER A 240 -11.68 -10.53 -14.65
N GLY A 241 -10.61 -10.95 -15.32
CA GLY A 241 -10.67 -11.56 -16.65
C GLY A 241 -11.45 -12.88 -16.67
N PHE A 242 -11.23 -13.74 -15.68
CA PHE A 242 -11.98 -15.01 -15.56
C PHE A 242 -13.46 -14.78 -15.25
N THR A 243 -13.76 -13.84 -14.33
CA THR A 243 -15.17 -13.50 -14.03
C THR A 243 -15.88 -12.91 -15.23
N ALA A 244 -15.21 -12.05 -16.01
CA ALA A 244 -15.74 -11.50 -17.25
C ALA A 244 -15.98 -12.61 -18.29
N THR A 245 -15.02 -13.54 -18.48
CA THR A 245 -15.19 -14.67 -19.40
C THR A 245 -16.36 -15.57 -18.99
N ALA A 246 -16.50 -15.86 -17.70
CA ALA A 246 -17.61 -16.65 -17.18
C ALA A 246 -18.97 -15.94 -17.40
N ALA A 247 -19.03 -14.63 -17.15
CA ALA A 247 -20.22 -13.84 -17.39
C ALA A 247 -20.59 -13.81 -18.88
N LEU A 248 -19.62 -13.62 -19.78
CA LEU A 248 -19.83 -13.63 -21.22
C LEU A 248 -20.28 -15.01 -21.72
N ALA A 249 -19.73 -16.09 -21.18
CA ALA A 249 -20.15 -17.45 -21.49
C ALA A 249 -21.62 -17.67 -21.04
N PHE A 250 -21.97 -17.21 -19.85
CA PHE A 250 -23.31 -17.39 -19.29
C PHE A 250 -24.38 -16.55 -20.01
N PHE A 251 -24.15 -15.23 -20.21
CA PHE A 251 -25.13 -14.32 -20.78
C PHE A 251 -25.17 -14.32 -22.30
N PHE A 252 -24.01 -14.51 -22.96
CA PHE A 252 -23.88 -14.37 -24.42
C PHE A 252 -23.55 -15.71 -25.12
N LYS A 253 -23.49 -16.82 -24.37
CA LYS A 253 -23.18 -18.17 -24.87
C LYS A 253 -21.87 -18.25 -25.66
N LEU A 254 -20.87 -17.43 -25.25
CA LEU A 254 -19.53 -17.48 -25.79
C LEU A 254 -18.77 -18.71 -25.24
N ALA A 255 -17.66 -19.06 -25.87
CA ALA A 255 -16.85 -20.19 -25.43
C ALA A 255 -16.43 -20.04 -23.93
N PRO A 256 -16.59 -21.09 -23.10
CA PRO A 256 -16.19 -21.08 -21.72
C PRO A 256 -14.66 -21.03 -21.59
N ALA A 257 -14.19 -20.71 -20.38
CA ALA A 257 -12.76 -20.72 -20.07
C ALA A 257 -12.15 -22.11 -20.25
N SER A 258 -10.93 -22.18 -20.78
CA SER A 258 -10.21 -23.46 -20.96
C SER A 258 -9.82 -24.06 -19.60
N PRO A 259 -9.59 -25.39 -19.50
CA PRO A 259 -9.13 -26.04 -18.28
C PRO A 259 -7.82 -25.44 -17.73
N ALA A 260 -6.89 -25.03 -18.62
CA ALA A 260 -5.65 -24.36 -18.24
C ALA A 260 -5.91 -22.99 -17.61
N GLN A 261 -6.86 -22.23 -18.14
CA GLN A 261 -7.29 -20.95 -17.56
C GLN A 261 -7.91 -21.14 -16.16
N LEU A 262 -8.77 -22.15 -15.98
CA LEU A 262 -9.37 -22.47 -14.68
C LEU A 262 -8.32 -22.89 -13.65
N LEU A 263 -7.33 -23.70 -14.04
CA LEU A 263 -6.21 -24.10 -13.18
C LEU A 263 -5.37 -22.88 -12.78
N SER A 264 -5.06 -22.01 -13.74
CA SER A 264 -4.36 -20.74 -13.49
C SER A 264 -5.13 -19.84 -12.50
N ALA A 265 -6.46 -19.74 -12.64
CA ALA A 265 -7.31 -19.03 -11.70
C ALA A 265 -7.17 -19.59 -10.27
N GLY A 266 -7.13 -20.91 -10.13
CA GLY A 266 -6.91 -21.59 -8.85
C GLY A 266 -5.56 -21.19 -8.22
N PHE A 267 -4.47 -21.20 -8.98
CA PHE A 267 -3.17 -20.73 -8.48
C PHE A 267 -3.19 -19.27 -8.05
N ILE A 268 -3.89 -18.41 -8.75
CA ILE A 268 -4.01 -16.99 -8.39
C ILE A 268 -4.77 -16.81 -7.07
N VAL A 269 -5.86 -17.55 -6.86
CA VAL A 269 -6.61 -17.53 -5.60
C VAL A 269 -5.71 -17.97 -4.44
N ILE A 270 -4.88 -19.01 -4.65
CA ILE A 270 -3.88 -19.45 -3.66
C ILE A 270 -2.85 -18.34 -3.40
N ALA A 271 -2.31 -17.70 -4.45
CA ALA A 271 -1.35 -16.60 -4.31
C ALA A 271 -1.94 -15.41 -3.53
N LEU A 272 -3.18 -15.03 -3.82
CA LEU A 272 -3.89 -13.99 -3.06
C LEU A 272 -4.13 -14.41 -1.61
N GLY A 273 -4.35 -15.70 -1.35
CA GLY A 273 -4.43 -16.26 0.00
C GLY A 273 -3.16 -16.02 0.82
N PHE A 274 -1.96 -16.21 0.22
CA PHE A 274 -0.68 -15.89 0.88
C PHE A 274 -0.52 -14.41 1.18
N LEU A 275 -1.09 -13.52 0.39
CA LEU A 275 -1.02 -12.07 0.58
C LEU A 275 -2.13 -11.53 1.51
N SER A 276 -3.16 -12.32 1.78
CA SER A 276 -4.21 -11.97 2.73
C SER A 276 -3.64 -11.90 4.16
N PRO A 277 -4.17 -11.05 5.05
CA PRO A 277 -3.76 -11.06 6.45
C PRO A 277 -3.93 -12.47 7.03
N LEU A 278 -2.81 -13.07 7.41
CA LEU A 278 -2.64 -14.49 7.76
C LEU A 278 -3.60 -15.05 8.84
N HIS A 279 -4.30 -14.21 9.60
CA HIS A 279 -5.22 -14.63 10.66
C HIS A 279 -6.40 -15.51 10.22
N HIS A 280 -6.77 -15.43 8.95
CA HIS A 280 -7.80 -16.34 8.41
C HIS A 280 -7.18 -17.65 7.91
N PHE A 281 -5.97 -17.60 7.40
CA PHE A 281 -5.27 -18.76 6.84
C PHE A 281 -4.77 -19.71 7.95
N ASP A 282 -4.26 -19.16 9.06
CA ASP A 282 -3.85 -19.94 10.24
C ASP A 282 -5.03 -20.72 10.83
N ARG A 283 -6.24 -20.15 10.81
CA ARG A 283 -7.45 -20.86 11.26
C ARG A 283 -7.86 -21.99 10.32
N VAL A 284 -7.66 -21.84 9.03
CA VAL A 284 -7.95 -22.89 8.04
C VAL A 284 -6.90 -23.98 8.08
N LEU A 285 -5.61 -23.63 8.19
CA LEU A 285 -4.51 -24.60 8.34
C LEU A 285 -4.59 -25.38 9.66
N ALA A 286 -5.00 -24.73 10.75
CA ALA A 286 -5.26 -25.40 12.04
C ALA A 286 -6.42 -26.40 11.94
N LYS A 287 -7.48 -26.08 11.18
CA LYS A 287 -8.61 -27.01 10.90
C LYS A 287 -8.20 -28.16 9.99
N LEU A 288 -7.20 -28.00 9.15
CA LEU A 288 -6.67 -29.01 8.23
C LEU A 288 -5.53 -29.86 8.84
N GLY A 289 -5.18 -29.64 10.12
CA GLY A 289 -4.18 -30.45 10.83
C GLY A 289 -2.72 -30.12 10.51
N PHE A 290 -2.43 -29.04 9.75
CA PHE A 290 -1.07 -28.67 9.33
C PHE A 290 -0.38 -27.64 10.24
N SER A 291 -0.91 -27.34 11.43
CA SER A 291 -0.31 -26.37 12.35
C SER A 291 0.50 -27.08 13.44
N ARG A 292 1.82 -26.88 13.39
CA ARG A 292 2.69 -27.03 14.58
C ARG A 292 2.66 -25.73 15.36
N SER A 293 1.71 -25.57 16.26
CA SER A 293 1.72 -24.48 17.23
C SER A 293 2.66 -24.80 18.39
N PRO A 294 3.45 -23.83 18.90
CA PRO A 294 3.94 -23.93 20.27
C PRO A 294 2.72 -23.85 21.20
N GLN A 295 2.58 -24.85 22.06
CA GLN A 295 1.47 -24.97 23.01
C GLN A 295 1.40 -23.73 23.91
N ARG A 296 0.29 -22.97 23.78
CA ARG A 296 -0.22 -22.11 24.84
C ARG A 296 -1.26 -22.86 25.65
N PRO A 297 -1.32 -22.68 26.96
CA PRO A 297 -2.32 -23.36 27.79
C PRO A 297 -3.73 -22.86 27.40
N SER A 298 -4.60 -23.86 27.25
CA SER A 298 -6.01 -23.74 26.89
C SER A 298 -6.83 -22.98 27.92
N ASN A 299 -7.56 -21.99 27.48
CA ASN A 299 -8.90 -21.53 27.79
C ASN A 299 -9.04 -20.02 27.70
N GLN A 300 -9.03 -19.47 26.44
CA GLN A 300 -9.73 -18.21 26.15
C GLN A 300 -9.88 -18.08 24.62
N PRO A 301 -11.03 -17.59 24.09
CA PRO A 301 -11.20 -17.34 22.66
C PRO A 301 -10.20 -16.27 22.22
N ALA A 302 -9.46 -16.53 21.12
CA ALA A 302 -8.44 -15.64 20.58
C ALA A 302 -9.10 -14.40 19.97
N VAL A 303 -9.38 -13.41 20.77
CA VAL A 303 -9.62 -12.05 20.33
C VAL A 303 -8.24 -11.43 20.10
N LEU A 304 -7.99 -10.92 18.90
CA LEU A 304 -6.70 -10.32 18.52
C LEU A 304 -6.39 -9.15 19.43
N GLU A 305 -5.33 -9.29 20.22
CA GLU A 305 -4.84 -8.21 21.08
C GLU A 305 -4.16 -7.14 20.21
N ARG A 306 -4.75 -5.93 20.17
CA ARG A 306 -4.16 -4.77 19.51
C ARG A 306 -3.20 -4.09 20.49
N LEU A 307 -1.91 -4.23 20.25
CA LEU A 307 -0.86 -3.71 21.10
C LEU A 307 -0.16 -2.52 20.44
N PHE A 308 -0.24 -1.35 21.06
CA PHE A 308 0.55 -0.17 20.70
C PHE A 308 1.76 -0.06 21.62
N LEU A 309 2.96 -0.03 21.05
CA LEU A 309 4.20 -0.03 21.82
C LEU A 309 4.91 1.33 21.69
N PHE A 310 5.16 1.98 22.82
CA PHE A 310 5.88 3.23 22.90
C PHE A 310 7.32 2.98 23.37
N VAL A 311 8.31 3.54 22.65
CA VAL A 311 9.73 3.28 22.91
C VAL A 311 10.49 4.57 23.11
N CYS A 312 11.30 4.61 24.19
CA CYS A 312 12.31 5.63 24.42
C CYS A 312 13.64 4.97 24.83
N SER A 313 14.62 5.72 25.32
CA SER A 313 15.90 5.13 25.75
C SER A 313 15.75 4.35 27.06
N GLY A 314 15.37 4.98 28.15
CA GLY A 314 15.39 4.42 29.51
C GLY A 314 14.10 3.78 30.00
N ASN A 315 12.96 3.97 29.34
CA ASN A 315 11.63 3.50 29.77
C ASN A 315 11.19 3.96 31.17
N THR A 316 11.61 5.17 31.58
CA THR A 316 11.30 5.73 32.90
C THR A 316 10.51 7.04 32.83
N CYS A 317 10.39 7.66 31.65
CA CYS A 317 9.77 8.96 31.47
C CYS A 317 8.86 9.00 30.24
N ARG A 318 9.36 9.35 29.04
CA ARG A 318 8.55 9.62 27.83
C ARG A 318 7.67 8.45 27.40
N SER A 319 8.24 7.26 27.19
CA SER A 319 7.46 6.12 26.70
C SER A 319 6.42 5.60 27.69
N PRO A 320 6.66 5.56 29.03
CA PRO A 320 5.60 5.17 29.95
C PRO A 320 4.51 6.26 30.10
N MET A 321 4.84 7.55 30.02
CA MET A 321 3.83 8.60 29.92
C MET A 321 2.96 8.44 28.67
N ALA A 322 3.58 8.16 27.52
CA ALA A 322 2.86 7.94 26.28
C ALA A 322 1.92 6.73 26.35
N ALA A 323 2.38 5.61 26.93
CA ALA A 323 1.55 4.43 27.11
C ALA A 323 0.37 4.67 28.07
N ALA A 324 0.59 5.42 29.16
CA ALA A 324 -0.48 5.77 30.11
C ALA A 324 -1.53 6.68 29.46
N LEU A 325 -1.09 7.72 28.73
CA LEU A 325 -1.96 8.63 27.99
C LEU A 325 -2.74 7.90 26.87
N ALA A 326 -2.09 6.99 26.15
CA ALA A 326 -2.74 6.20 25.12
C ALA A 326 -3.80 5.26 25.70
N ASN A 327 -3.52 4.60 26.82
CA ASN A 327 -4.51 3.74 27.49
C ASN A 327 -5.70 4.58 28.01
N ALA A 328 -5.48 5.77 28.55
CA ALA A 328 -6.56 6.66 28.97
C ALA A 328 -7.43 7.10 27.78
N GLU A 329 -6.81 7.46 26.66
CA GLU A 329 -7.50 7.85 25.44
C GLU A 329 -8.29 6.68 24.82
N ILE A 330 -7.71 5.47 24.80
CA ILE A 330 -8.40 4.26 24.32
C ILE A 330 -9.63 3.96 25.19
N ALA A 331 -9.50 4.02 26.52
CA ALA A 331 -10.61 3.81 27.42
C ALA A 331 -11.74 4.83 27.21
N ALA A 332 -11.39 6.11 27.04
CA ALA A 332 -12.35 7.17 26.76
C ALA A 332 -13.10 6.95 25.43
N ARG A 333 -12.40 6.59 24.37
CA ARG A 333 -13.00 6.32 23.06
C ARG A 333 -13.90 5.09 23.04
N LEU A 334 -13.53 4.07 23.79
CA LEU A 334 -14.35 2.86 23.94
C LEU A 334 -15.49 3.03 24.97
N GLN A 335 -15.53 4.16 25.66
CA GLN A 335 -16.50 4.46 26.73
C GLN A 335 -16.50 3.40 27.84
N ILE A 336 -15.32 2.87 28.19
CA ILE A 336 -15.12 1.87 29.23
C ILE A 336 -14.29 2.41 30.40
N PRO A 337 -14.46 1.88 31.62
CA PRO A 337 -13.54 2.17 32.71
C PRO A 337 -12.08 1.81 32.36
N PHE A 338 -11.11 2.60 32.78
CA PHE A 338 -9.69 2.36 32.51
C PHE A 338 -9.22 0.96 32.96
N GLN A 339 -9.81 0.41 34.03
CA GLN A 339 -9.52 -0.92 34.54
C GLN A 339 -10.01 -2.02 33.61
N ALA A 340 -11.04 -1.76 32.82
CA ALA A 340 -11.61 -2.72 31.87
C ALA A 340 -10.81 -2.86 30.55
N LEU A 341 -9.75 -2.07 30.36
CA LEU A 341 -8.89 -2.20 29.17
C LEU A 341 -8.29 -3.59 28.97
N GLU A 342 -8.07 -4.33 30.06
CA GLU A 342 -7.56 -5.69 29.99
C GLU A 342 -8.55 -6.69 29.37
N THR A 343 -9.84 -6.34 29.36
CA THR A 343 -10.91 -7.21 28.83
C THR A 343 -11.20 -6.98 27.36
N VAL A 344 -10.75 -5.85 26.78
CA VAL A 344 -11.09 -5.45 25.40
C VAL A 344 -10.01 -5.73 24.35
N ASN A 345 -8.91 -6.40 24.74
CA ASN A 345 -7.81 -6.76 23.85
C ASN A 345 -7.19 -5.60 23.03
N VAL A 346 -7.27 -4.39 23.55
CA VAL A 346 -6.60 -3.19 23.01
C VAL A 346 -5.86 -2.52 24.14
N ARG A 347 -4.53 -2.39 24.03
CA ARG A 347 -3.72 -1.75 25.05
C ARG A 347 -2.46 -1.08 24.49
N ALA A 348 -1.93 -0.14 25.27
CA ALA A 348 -0.63 0.45 25.04
C ALA A 348 0.37 -0.05 26.10
N LEU A 349 1.56 -0.39 25.65
CA LEU A 349 2.71 -0.72 26.51
C LEU A 349 3.89 0.18 26.19
N SER A 350 4.90 0.17 27.08
CA SER A 350 6.15 0.89 26.84
C SER A 350 7.38 -0.01 27.05
N ALA A 351 8.47 0.33 26.36
CA ALA A 351 9.78 -0.31 26.49
C ALA A 351 10.90 0.70 26.30
N GLY A 352 12.13 0.34 26.65
CA GLY A 352 13.31 1.14 26.43
C GLY A 352 14.34 0.39 25.58
N ILE A 353 15.13 1.13 24.82
CA ILE A 353 16.23 0.54 24.04
C ILE A 353 17.36 0.09 24.98
N THR A 354 17.62 0.90 26.04
CA THR A 354 18.66 0.67 27.04
C THR A 354 18.11 0.87 28.46
N ALA A 355 16.96 0.23 28.75
CA ALA A 355 16.30 0.40 30.03
C ALA A 355 17.04 -0.31 31.16
N ARG A 356 17.13 0.35 32.32
CA ARG A 356 17.47 -0.32 33.57
C ARG A 356 16.24 -1.08 34.05
N VAL A 357 16.23 -2.38 33.84
CA VAL A 357 15.09 -3.25 34.16
C VAL A 357 14.66 -3.08 35.62
N GLY A 358 13.35 -2.92 35.84
CA GLY A 358 12.76 -2.71 37.16
C GLY A 358 12.79 -1.27 37.68
N ALA A 359 13.45 -0.33 36.99
CA ALA A 359 13.44 1.07 37.40
C ALA A 359 12.00 1.64 37.40
N PRO A 360 11.61 2.41 38.43
CA PRO A 360 10.27 3.01 38.50
C PRO A 360 10.13 4.19 37.52
N LEU A 361 8.90 4.62 37.33
CA LEU A 361 8.60 5.90 36.68
C LEU A 361 9.23 7.05 37.47
N THR A 362 9.77 8.06 36.74
CA THR A 362 10.33 9.24 37.43
C THR A 362 9.25 9.96 38.25
N PRO A 363 9.58 10.52 39.41
CA PRO A 363 8.61 11.22 40.28
C PRO A 363 7.85 12.31 39.54
N GLU A 364 8.55 13.09 38.68
CA GLU A 364 7.98 14.17 37.90
C GLU A 364 6.97 13.61 36.84
N ALA A 365 7.29 12.49 36.18
CA ALA A 365 6.36 11.86 35.24
C ALA A 365 5.10 11.34 35.96
N GLN A 366 5.23 10.80 37.19
CA GLN A 366 4.08 10.39 38.00
C GLN A 366 3.20 11.61 38.35
N GLU A 367 3.80 12.70 38.77
CA GLU A 367 3.08 13.90 39.16
C GLU A 367 2.34 14.54 37.99
N VAL A 368 2.99 14.60 36.83
CA VAL A 368 2.36 15.10 35.59
C VAL A 368 1.18 14.23 35.16
N LEU A 369 1.29 12.90 35.23
CA LEU A 369 0.15 12.02 34.89
C LEU A 369 -1.01 12.21 35.86
N ARG A 370 -0.73 12.44 37.18
CA ARG A 370 -1.76 12.74 38.17
C ARG A 370 -2.44 14.09 37.90
N SER A 371 -1.66 15.14 37.58
CA SER A 371 -2.20 16.44 37.21
C SER A 371 -3.08 16.43 35.98
N LEU A 372 -2.81 15.51 35.05
CA LEU A 372 -3.62 15.29 33.86
C LEU A 372 -4.80 14.31 34.07
N SER A 373 -5.05 13.92 35.35
CA SER A 373 -6.09 12.94 35.73
C SER A 373 -5.98 11.59 35.00
N VAL A 374 -4.74 11.17 34.65
CA VAL A 374 -4.46 9.90 34.04
C VAL A 374 -4.14 8.85 35.10
N PRO A 375 -4.83 7.71 35.16
CA PRO A 375 -4.53 6.67 36.11
C PRO A 375 -3.11 6.13 35.95
N VAL A 376 -2.32 6.18 37.02
CA VAL A 376 -0.94 5.69 37.03
C VAL A 376 -0.94 4.26 37.56
N ARG A 377 -0.60 3.30 36.68
CA ARG A 377 -0.37 1.90 37.08
C ARG A 377 1.06 1.74 37.61
N PRO A 378 1.30 0.75 38.49
CA PRO A 378 2.67 0.37 38.86
C PRO A 378 3.52 0.15 37.61
N HIS A 379 4.67 0.84 37.52
CA HIS A 379 5.56 0.76 36.37
C HIS A 379 6.92 0.19 36.78
N ALA A 380 7.41 -0.75 36.02
CA ALA A 380 8.76 -1.26 36.06
C ALA A 380 9.35 -1.20 34.65
N ALA A 381 10.42 -0.45 34.48
CA ALA A 381 11.08 -0.29 33.19
C ALA A 381 11.53 -1.65 32.64
N ARG A 382 11.37 -1.85 31.34
CA ARG A 382 11.75 -3.07 30.62
C ARG A 382 12.49 -2.75 29.34
N ASN A 383 13.39 -3.63 28.93
CA ASN A 383 14.03 -3.53 27.61
C ASN A 383 13.06 -3.92 26.50
N LEU A 384 13.27 -3.34 25.33
CA LEU A 384 12.63 -3.77 24.11
C LEU A 384 13.14 -5.16 23.72
N THR A 385 12.23 -6.13 23.57
CA THR A 385 12.57 -7.47 23.08
C THR A 385 11.97 -7.70 21.69
N SER A 386 12.56 -8.63 20.93
CA SER A 386 12.04 -9.01 19.61
C SER A 386 10.59 -9.51 19.70
N GLU A 387 10.24 -10.27 20.72
CA GLU A 387 8.91 -10.82 20.93
C GLU A 387 7.89 -9.69 21.17
N LEU A 388 8.22 -8.73 22.05
CA LEU A 388 7.35 -7.61 22.35
C LEU A 388 7.16 -6.70 21.11
N ALA A 389 8.25 -6.45 20.37
CA ALA A 389 8.21 -5.69 19.15
C ALA A 389 7.40 -6.38 18.04
N GLN A 390 7.51 -7.70 17.92
CA GLN A 390 6.74 -8.48 16.94
C GLN A 390 5.24 -8.52 17.26
N GLN A 391 4.87 -8.60 18.55
CA GLN A 391 3.48 -8.60 19.01
C GLN A 391 2.80 -7.25 18.80
N ALA A 392 3.55 -6.15 18.85
CA ALA A 392 2.98 -4.82 18.65
C ALA A 392 2.39 -4.67 17.24
N GLU A 393 1.21 -4.06 17.15
CA GLU A 393 0.61 -3.63 15.87
C GLU A 393 1.38 -2.43 15.31
N MET A 394 1.72 -1.47 16.17
CA MET A 394 2.52 -0.29 15.84
C MET A 394 3.52 0.02 16.96
N ILE A 395 4.68 0.53 16.57
CA ILE A 395 5.75 0.94 17.49
C ILE A 395 6.01 2.42 17.28
N PHE A 396 5.89 3.22 18.36
CA PHE A 396 6.11 4.65 18.35
C PHE A 396 7.35 5.02 19.16
N CYS A 397 8.36 5.56 18.51
CA CYS A 397 9.60 6.05 19.12
C CYS A 397 9.49 7.56 19.39
N MET A 398 10.16 8.03 20.42
CA MET A 398 10.14 9.45 20.81
C MET A 398 11.06 10.30 19.92
N THR A 399 12.07 9.71 19.29
CA THR A 399 13.03 10.41 18.43
C THR A 399 13.38 9.57 17.19
N GLY A 400 13.90 10.25 16.15
CA GLY A 400 14.39 9.60 14.94
C GLY A 400 15.56 8.65 15.23
N ALA A 401 16.47 9.03 16.12
CA ALA A 401 17.57 8.17 16.54
C ALA A 401 17.09 6.88 17.22
N GLN A 402 16.06 6.97 18.07
CA GLN A 402 15.46 5.79 18.72
C GLN A 402 14.77 4.90 17.69
N ARG A 403 14.05 5.48 16.74
CA ARG A 403 13.45 4.73 15.63
C ARG A 403 14.50 3.94 14.85
N GLN A 404 15.60 4.59 14.51
CA GLN A 404 16.69 3.96 13.78
C GLN A 404 17.32 2.81 14.58
N ALA A 405 17.57 3.02 15.87
CA ALA A 405 18.10 1.99 16.77
C ALA A 405 17.16 0.78 16.90
N VAL A 406 15.84 0.99 17.00
CA VAL A 406 14.86 -0.12 17.00
C VAL A 406 14.90 -0.91 15.69
N ILE A 407 15.03 -0.23 14.56
CA ILE A 407 15.11 -0.87 13.23
C ILE A 407 16.41 -1.66 13.09
N GLU A 408 17.52 -1.14 13.59
CA GLU A 408 18.81 -1.82 13.59
C GLU A 408 18.81 -3.06 14.50
N MET A 409 18.21 -2.95 15.69
CA MET A 409 18.08 -4.08 16.63
C MET A 409 17.14 -5.16 16.11
N ILE A 410 16.01 -4.78 15.50
CA ILE A 410 14.93 -5.69 15.09
C ILE A 410 14.42 -5.28 13.69
N PRO A 411 15.19 -5.57 12.64
CA PRO A 411 14.84 -5.13 11.28
C PRO A 411 13.47 -5.59 10.77
N SER A 412 12.96 -6.69 11.32
CA SER A 412 11.65 -7.27 10.95
C SER A 412 10.45 -6.38 11.32
N VAL A 413 10.63 -5.40 12.20
CA VAL A 413 9.55 -4.48 12.64
C VAL A 413 9.64 -3.09 12.02
N ALA A 414 10.59 -2.86 11.11
CA ALA A 414 10.82 -1.55 10.49
C ALA A 414 9.54 -0.95 9.86
N TYR A 415 8.70 -1.81 9.25
CA TYR A 415 7.47 -1.41 8.56
C TYR A 415 6.37 -0.89 9.49
N LYS A 416 6.44 -1.12 10.79
CA LYS A 416 5.49 -0.68 11.81
C LYS A 416 6.11 0.17 12.90
N THR A 417 7.36 0.65 12.70
CA THR A 417 8.10 1.50 13.65
C THR A 417 8.13 2.94 13.14
N TYR A 418 7.52 3.84 13.89
CA TYR A 418 7.32 5.24 13.54
C TYR A 418 7.89 6.15 14.64
N CYS A 419 8.21 7.41 14.29
CA CYS A 419 8.29 8.45 15.30
C CYS A 419 6.88 8.85 15.74
N LEU A 420 6.67 9.07 17.04
CA LEU A 420 5.37 9.51 17.56
C LEU A 420 5.02 10.87 16.96
N ASP A 421 5.97 11.80 16.93
CA ASP A 421 5.88 13.04 16.18
C ASP A 421 6.53 12.86 14.80
N ALA A 422 5.77 13.09 13.74
CA ALA A 422 6.27 13.00 12.36
C ALA A 422 7.09 14.23 11.94
N GLN A 423 7.02 15.33 12.72
CA GLN A 423 7.64 16.60 12.37
C GLN A 423 8.96 16.84 13.11
N GLY A 424 9.27 16.07 14.15
CA GLY A 424 10.51 16.22 14.92
C GLY A 424 10.60 15.32 16.13
N ASP A 425 11.69 15.44 16.83
CA ASP A 425 11.96 14.68 18.05
C ASP A 425 11.19 15.23 19.26
N ILE A 426 10.77 14.35 20.16
CA ILE A 426 10.20 14.72 21.44
C ILE A 426 11.33 14.88 22.44
N GLU A 427 11.50 16.10 22.91
CA GLU A 427 12.54 16.48 23.86
C GLU A 427 12.52 15.62 25.13
N ASP A 428 13.72 15.27 25.63
CA ASP A 428 13.84 14.55 26.90
C ASP A 428 13.71 15.52 28.11
N PRO A 429 12.67 15.35 28.96
CA PRO A 429 12.48 16.23 30.07
C PRO A 429 13.33 15.86 31.30
N ILE A 430 14.06 14.74 31.30
CA ILE A 430 14.86 14.28 32.43
C ILE A 430 15.87 15.35 32.83
N GLY A 431 15.82 15.77 34.12
CA GLY A 431 16.71 16.80 34.68
C GLY A 431 16.32 18.25 34.36
N LYS A 432 15.19 18.52 33.68
CA LYS A 432 14.78 19.88 33.26
C LYS A 432 13.62 20.48 34.05
N GLY A 433 13.19 19.83 35.11
CA GLY A 433 12.13 20.33 35.99
C GLY A 433 10.70 20.14 35.47
N MET A 434 9.73 20.40 36.36
CA MET A 434 8.30 20.13 36.16
C MET A 434 7.68 20.83 34.92
N PRO A 435 7.98 22.09 34.59
CA PRO A 435 7.40 22.75 33.43
C PRO A 435 7.73 22.01 32.09
N THR A 436 8.95 21.50 31.95
CA THR A 436 9.36 20.73 30.76
C THR A 436 8.65 19.39 30.71
N TYR A 437 8.43 18.73 31.84
CA TYR A 437 7.64 17.50 31.90
C TYR A 437 6.18 17.72 31.50
N LEU A 438 5.56 18.82 31.96
CA LEU A 438 4.18 19.19 31.57
C LEU A 438 4.08 19.49 30.08
N ALA A 439 5.02 20.24 29.52
CA ALA A 439 5.06 20.55 28.10
C ALA A 439 5.25 19.26 27.27
N CYS A 440 6.17 18.38 27.69
CA CYS A 440 6.41 17.10 27.06
C CYS A 440 5.16 16.20 27.08
N ALA A 441 4.50 16.05 28.21
CA ALA A 441 3.28 15.28 28.37
C ALA A 441 2.11 15.83 27.55
N GLY A 442 1.94 17.14 27.50
CA GLY A 442 0.95 17.83 26.67
C GLY A 442 1.16 17.54 25.18
N ARG A 443 2.42 17.64 24.71
CA ARG A 443 2.78 17.29 23.31
C ARG A 443 2.52 15.82 23.03
N ILE A 444 2.94 14.90 23.90
CA ILE A 444 2.69 13.47 23.77
C ILE A 444 1.19 13.19 23.71
N ARG A 445 0.37 13.80 24.56
CA ARG A 445 -1.09 13.63 24.59
C ARG A 445 -1.72 13.98 23.25
N SER A 446 -1.41 15.15 22.71
CA SER A 446 -1.94 15.59 21.40
C SER A 446 -1.51 14.66 20.27
N LEU A 447 -0.25 14.19 20.28
CA LEU A 447 0.26 13.26 19.27
C LEU A 447 -0.39 11.88 19.37
N VAL A 448 -0.60 11.37 20.59
CA VAL A 448 -1.31 10.11 20.83
C VAL A 448 -2.74 10.20 20.31
N GLN A 449 -3.46 11.28 20.59
CA GLN A 449 -4.80 11.50 20.06
C GLN A 449 -4.81 11.47 18.53
N LEU A 450 -3.91 12.22 17.90
CA LEU A 450 -3.76 12.26 16.45
C LEU A 450 -3.45 10.89 15.84
N ARG A 451 -2.60 10.08 16.49
CA ARG A 451 -2.26 8.72 16.02
C ARG A 451 -3.43 7.75 16.14
N LEU A 452 -4.22 7.89 17.21
CA LEU A 452 -5.40 7.05 17.44
C LEU A 452 -6.61 7.46 16.58
N ASP A 453 -6.72 8.72 16.13
CA ASP A 453 -7.79 9.19 15.22
C ASP A 453 -7.78 8.47 13.87
N GLY A 454 -6.62 8.05 13.40
CA GLY A 454 -6.46 7.30 12.15
C GLY A 454 -6.69 5.78 12.27
N LEU A 455 -7.03 5.28 13.47
CA LEU A 455 -7.12 3.84 13.72
C LEU A 455 -8.56 3.43 14.06
N PRO A 456 -9.16 2.46 13.35
CA PRO A 456 -10.46 1.91 13.71
C PRO A 456 -10.31 1.12 15.03
N LEU A 457 -10.67 1.74 16.15
CA LEU A 457 -10.80 1.01 17.41
C LEU A 457 -12.05 0.12 17.35
N PRO A 458 -12.06 -1.08 17.98
CA PRO A 458 -13.24 -1.92 18.02
C PRO A 458 -14.37 -1.13 18.68
N ILE A 459 -15.50 -0.99 17.98
CA ILE A 459 -16.71 -0.37 18.52
C ILE A 459 -17.15 -1.24 19.69
N GLY A 460 -17.26 -0.64 20.88
CA GLY A 460 -17.63 -1.34 22.10
C GLY A 460 -18.84 -2.23 21.89
N LEU A 461 -18.76 -3.46 22.36
CA LEU A 461 -19.92 -4.34 22.48
C LEU A 461 -20.96 -3.61 23.33
N ARG A 462 -22.03 -3.13 22.69
CA ARG A 462 -23.24 -2.74 23.42
C ARG A 462 -23.73 -4.00 24.11
N THR A 463 -23.61 -4.00 25.46
CA THR A 463 -24.30 -4.96 26.34
C THR A 463 -25.81 -4.82 26.19
#